data_1302e878a9f7ba44b74db6979410171e
#
_entry.id   1302e878a9f7ba44b74db6979410171e
#
_cell.length_a   1.000
_cell.length_b   1.000
_cell.length_c   1.000
_cell.angle_alpha   90.00
_cell.angle_beta   90.00
_cell.angle_gamma   90.00
#
_symmetry.space_group_name_H-M   'P 1'
#
loop_
_entity.id
_entity.type
_entity.pdbx_description
1 polymer ?
#
loop_
_entity_poly.entity_id
_entity_poly.type
_entity_poly.pdbx_seq_one_letter_code
_entity_poly.pdbx_strand_id
1 'polypeptide(L)'
;CVEVCPVGAAKLGQKLCTKQGEISYPKSLLPDTEKWGPDKWAPDYRDHAKINCYDTGTAPCKTACPAHIAVQGYLKMAAQGRYQDALALIKKNNPLPAVCGHICNRRCEDACTRGTIDQAIAIDEVKKFIAAQDLKAETRYIPEKVVPSVRGYFEEKIAIIGGGPAGLSCAFYLAEKGYKPTIFEKNERAGGMLVYGIPSFKLEKDVVQAEIDIIKEMGVEIRTGVEVGKDITLDELRAQGYKAFYIAIGCQGGRLPGIPNDTVKGCSSAVDLLKEVNANEKYDIKGDVVVIGGGNVAIDVARDSKRCGSDMVKVNMFCLESRETMPASVEEIEEAESEGIVVNPGWGPKEVLVDDNGEVRGIVLKKCLSVKDADGRFNPQYDENQLLTVECKHVFFSVGQSIVWGDLLKGSKVEFGRGNGAVADALTYQTAEPDIFVGGDVYTGPKFAIDAIAAGKQGAI
;
A
#
# COMPACT_ATOMS: atom_id res chain seq x y z
N CYS A 1 8.92 -23.76 -19.54
CA CYS A 1 8.40 -23.47 -20.89
C CYS A 1 8.77 -24.56 -21.90
N VAL A 2 10.00 -25.10 -21.86
CA VAL A 2 10.42 -26.12 -22.81
C VAL A 2 9.68 -27.45 -22.57
N GLU A 3 9.57 -27.88 -21.33
CA GLU A 3 8.92 -29.15 -20.94
C GLU A 3 7.41 -29.15 -21.12
N VAL A 4 6.79 -27.97 -21.01
CA VAL A 4 5.32 -27.82 -21.10
C VAL A 4 4.82 -27.30 -22.45
N CYS A 5 5.70 -27.15 -23.45
CA CYS A 5 5.29 -26.71 -24.78
C CYS A 5 4.57 -27.84 -25.54
N PRO A 6 3.24 -27.76 -25.75
CA PRO A 6 2.45 -28.87 -26.29
C PRO A 6 2.80 -29.22 -27.75
N VAL A 7 3.42 -28.28 -28.48
CA VAL A 7 3.79 -28.46 -29.88
C VAL A 7 5.32 -28.58 -30.07
N GLY A 8 6.09 -28.64 -28.98
CA GLY A 8 7.54 -28.77 -29.03
C GLY A 8 8.28 -27.60 -29.74
N ALA A 9 7.62 -26.44 -29.83
CA ALA A 9 8.21 -25.27 -30.47
C ALA A 9 9.35 -24.64 -29.65
N ALA A 10 9.26 -24.80 -28.30
CA ALA A 10 10.32 -24.39 -27.39
C ALA A 10 11.21 -25.61 -27.11
N LYS A 11 12.46 -25.59 -27.53
CA LYS A 11 13.45 -26.64 -27.22
C LYS A 11 14.65 -26.00 -26.54
N LEU A 12 15.17 -26.66 -25.51
CA LEU A 12 16.52 -26.38 -25.03
C LEU A 12 17.49 -26.80 -26.11
N GLY A 13 17.86 -25.86 -26.96
CA GLY A 13 18.69 -26.11 -28.11
C GLY A 13 20.15 -25.78 -27.85
N GLN A 14 21.00 -26.60 -28.35
CA GLN A 14 22.41 -26.25 -28.59
C GLN A 14 22.60 -25.55 -29.92
N LYS A 15 21.49 -25.14 -30.55
CA LYS A 15 21.47 -24.56 -31.89
C LYS A 15 20.84 -23.19 -31.85
N LEU A 16 21.54 -22.24 -32.41
CA LEU A 16 21.04 -20.89 -32.66
C LEU A 16 20.90 -20.73 -34.19
N CYS A 17 19.68 -20.42 -34.64
CA CYS A 17 19.43 -20.11 -36.03
C CYS A 17 19.57 -18.60 -36.24
N THR A 18 20.47 -18.22 -37.14
CA THR A 18 20.67 -16.83 -37.59
C THR A 18 20.30 -16.69 -39.07
N LYS A 19 20.29 -15.46 -39.60
CA LYS A 19 20.13 -15.21 -41.03
C LYS A 19 21.26 -15.82 -41.88
N GLN A 20 22.41 -16.07 -41.24
CA GLN A 20 23.58 -16.68 -41.89
C GLN A 20 23.59 -18.21 -41.78
N GLY A 21 22.60 -18.81 -41.10
CA GLY A 21 22.49 -20.24 -40.92
C GLY A 21 22.39 -20.68 -39.48
N GLU A 22 22.46 -21.99 -39.27
CA GLU A 22 22.35 -22.62 -37.99
C GLU A 22 23.72 -22.69 -37.31
N ILE A 23 23.84 -22.16 -36.09
CA ILE A 23 25.03 -22.25 -35.27
C ILE A 23 24.79 -23.28 -34.16
N SER A 24 25.60 -24.32 -34.11
CA SER A 24 25.58 -25.34 -33.08
C SER A 24 26.64 -25.05 -32.01
N TYR A 25 26.23 -24.90 -30.76
CA TYR A 25 27.14 -24.75 -29.63
C TYR A 25 27.33 -26.11 -28.95
N PRO A 26 28.54 -26.67 -28.91
CA PRO A 26 28.81 -27.83 -28.07
C PRO A 26 28.44 -27.55 -26.61
N LYS A 27 27.93 -28.55 -25.92
CA LYS A 27 27.50 -28.40 -24.50
C LYS A 27 28.64 -27.95 -23.59
N SER A 28 29.87 -28.25 -23.96
CA SER A 28 31.10 -27.83 -23.28
C SER A 28 31.42 -26.33 -23.40
N LEU A 29 30.75 -25.61 -24.31
CA LEU A 29 30.89 -24.16 -24.47
C LEU A 29 29.75 -23.39 -23.73
N LEU A 30 28.76 -24.09 -23.17
CA LEU A 30 27.80 -23.47 -22.24
C LEU A 30 28.55 -23.14 -20.95
N PRO A 31 28.07 -22.12 -20.20
CA PRO A 31 28.63 -21.82 -18.88
C PRO A 31 28.83 -23.12 -18.12
N ASP A 32 30.01 -23.28 -17.56
CA ASP A 32 30.46 -24.44 -16.84
C ASP A 32 29.37 -24.96 -15.89
N THR A 33 28.68 -26.04 -16.27
CA THR A 33 27.62 -26.64 -15.47
C THR A 33 28.13 -27.22 -14.15
N GLU A 34 29.43 -27.49 -14.04
CA GLU A 34 30.06 -27.86 -12.78
C GLU A 34 30.18 -26.66 -11.85
N LYS A 35 30.31 -25.45 -12.42
CA LYS A 35 30.36 -24.18 -11.69
C LYS A 35 28.98 -23.63 -11.38
N TRP A 36 28.01 -23.89 -12.22
CA TRP A 36 26.67 -23.28 -12.20
C TRP A 36 25.54 -24.28 -11.96
N GLY A 37 25.84 -25.51 -11.57
CA GLY A 37 24.83 -26.52 -11.21
C GLY A 37 24.03 -26.11 -9.97
N PRO A 38 22.74 -26.54 -9.86
CA PRO A 38 21.86 -26.20 -8.73
C PRO A 38 22.45 -26.55 -7.36
N ASP A 39 23.27 -27.59 -7.31
CA ASP A 39 23.98 -28.10 -6.12
C ASP A 39 25.15 -27.21 -5.64
N LYS A 40 25.58 -26.29 -6.52
CA LYS A 40 26.67 -25.32 -6.27
C LYS A 40 26.20 -23.90 -6.07
N TRP A 41 24.92 -23.66 -6.25
CA TRP A 41 24.35 -22.35 -5.99
C TRP A 41 24.12 -22.19 -4.47
N ALA A 42 24.64 -21.10 -3.91
CA ALA A 42 24.28 -20.73 -2.57
C ALA A 42 22.75 -20.61 -2.48
N PRO A 43 22.09 -21.13 -1.44
CA PRO A 43 20.64 -21.02 -1.27
C PRO A 43 20.13 -19.58 -1.31
N ASP A 44 20.99 -18.64 -0.92
CA ASP A 44 20.74 -17.20 -0.86
C ASP A 44 21.29 -16.42 -2.07
N TYR A 45 21.71 -17.12 -3.15
CA TYR A 45 22.23 -16.50 -4.37
C TYR A 45 21.30 -15.44 -4.94
N ARG A 46 20.00 -15.65 -4.84
CA ARG A 46 18.98 -14.69 -5.29
C ARG A 46 19.04 -13.39 -4.50
N ASP A 47 19.22 -13.49 -3.19
CA ASP A 47 19.26 -12.32 -2.30
C ASP A 47 20.56 -11.53 -2.51
N HIS A 48 21.70 -12.23 -2.58
CA HIS A 48 22.99 -11.60 -2.83
C HIS A 48 23.11 -10.94 -4.20
N ALA A 49 22.63 -11.63 -5.24
CA ALA A 49 22.70 -11.12 -6.61
C ALA A 49 21.55 -10.18 -6.96
N LYS A 50 20.53 -10.02 -6.09
CA LYS A 50 19.28 -9.29 -6.36
C LYS A 50 18.60 -9.72 -7.67
N ILE A 51 18.86 -10.96 -8.12
CA ILE A 51 18.36 -11.53 -9.37
C ILE A 51 17.37 -12.63 -9.04
N ASN A 52 16.12 -12.44 -9.41
CA ASN A 52 15.11 -13.48 -9.30
C ASN A 52 15.02 -14.29 -10.61
N CYS A 53 15.90 -15.28 -10.76
CA CYS A 53 15.97 -16.11 -11.97
C CYS A 53 14.90 -17.22 -12.02
N TYR A 54 14.17 -17.47 -10.93
CA TYR A 54 13.32 -18.64 -10.81
C TYR A 54 11.84 -18.38 -11.11
N ASP A 55 11.36 -17.13 -10.95
CA ASP A 55 9.91 -16.93 -10.96
C ASP A 55 9.31 -16.92 -12.37
N THR A 56 9.81 -16.13 -13.29
CA THR A 56 9.10 -15.97 -14.59
C THR A 56 10.01 -15.70 -15.77
N GLY A 57 11.32 -15.60 -15.58
CA GLY A 57 12.24 -15.07 -16.61
C GLY A 57 11.97 -13.60 -16.99
N THR A 58 11.24 -12.86 -16.13
CA THR A 58 10.96 -11.44 -16.30
C THR A 58 11.96 -10.59 -15.51
N ALA A 59 12.03 -9.29 -15.84
CA ALA A 59 12.92 -8.37 -15.13
C ALA A 59 12.63 -8.31 -13.64
N PRO A 60 13.65 -8.27 -12.76
CA PRO A 60 13.45 -8.21 -11.30
C PRO A 60 12.58 -7.05 -10.85
N CYS A 61 12.70 -5.88 -11.48
CA CYS A 61 11.88 -4.72 -11.19
C CYS A 61 10.37 -4.95 -11.43
N LYS A 62 10.01 -5.75 -12.45
CA LYS A 62 8.63 -6.15 -12.70
C LYS A 62 8.16 -7.18 -11.67
N THR A 63 8.99 -8.15 -11.35
CA THR A 63 8.65 -9.23 -10.41
C THR A 63 8.50 -8.70 -8.99
N ALA A 64 9.35 -7.76 -8.57
CA ALA A 64 9.28 -7.14 -7.24
C ALA A 64 8.07 -6.21 -7.06
N CYS A 65 7.52 -5.69 -8.16
CA CYS A 65 6.33 -4.85 -8.11
C CYS A 65 5.08 -5.71 -7.84
N PRO A 66 4.30 -5.46 -6.78
CA PRO A 66 3.07 -6.22 -6.50
C PRO A 66 2.05 -6.20 -7.65
N ALA A 67 1.99 -5.09 -8.39
CA ALA A 67 1.12 -4.94 -9.55
C ALA A 67 1.76 -5.43 -10.86
N HIS A 68 2.99 -5.93 -10.83
CA HIS A 68 3.73 -6.42 -12.01
C HIS A 68 3.75 -5.44 -13.19
N ILE A 69 3.95 -4.15 -12.91
CA ILE A 69 3.99 -3.10 -13.93
C ILE A 69 5.16 -3.39 -14.91
N ALA A 70 4.94 -3.14 -16.20
CA ALA A 70 5.92 -3.36 -17.25
C ALA A 70 7.01 -2.25 -17.24
N VAL A 71 7.85 -2.23 -16.21
CA VAL A 71 8.83 -1.17 -15.92
C VAL A 71 9.73 -0.89 -17.11
N GLN A 72 10.38 -1.90 -17.67
CA GLN A 72 11.29 -1.74 -18.80
C GLN A 72 10.58 -1.14 -20.02
N GLY A 73 9.32 -1.53 -20.26
CA GLY A 73 8.52 -1.05 -21.37
C GLY A 73 8.25 0.45 -21.29
N TYR A 74 7.71 0.93 -20.16
CA TYR A 74 7.41 2.35 -20.04
C TYR A 74 8.65 3.23 -19.92
N LEU A 75 9.74 2.76 -19.32
CA LEU A 75 11.01 3.48 -19.31
C LEU A 75 11.55 3.65 -20.75
N LYS A 76 11.45 2.59 -21.58
CA LYS A 76 11.85 2.66 -22.98
C LYS A 76 11.01 3.65 -23.78
N MET A 77 9.69 3.66 -23.57
CA MET A 77 8.78 4.62 -24.21
C MET A 77 9.06 6.05 -23.73
N ALA A 78 9.29 6.27 -22.45
CA ALA A 78 9.65 7.56 -21.91
C ALA A 78 10.96 8.10 -22.49
N ALA A 79 11.98 7.26 -22.62
CA ALA A 79 13.24 7.60 -23.26
C ALA A 79 13.10 8.00 -24.74
N GLN A 80 11.99 7.64 -25.38
CA GLN A 80 11.64 8.01 -26.75
C GLN A 80 10.71 9.23 -26.83
N GLY A 81 10.36 9.84 -25.69
CA GLY A 81 9.39 10.95 -25.63
C GLY A 81 7.92 10.53 -25.78
N ARG A 82 7.63 9.22 -25.78
CA ARG A 82 6.30 8.63 -25.95
C ARG A 82 5.59 8.50 -24.59
N TYR A 83 5.32 9.63 -23.95
CA TYR A 83 4.83 9.65 -22.57
C TYR A 83 3.41 9.10 -22.44
N GLN A 84 2.54 9.37 -23.41
CA GLN A 84 1.16 8.85 -23.41
C GLN A 84 1.14 7.32 -23.59
N ASP A 85 1.97 6.76 -24.47
CA ASP A 85 2.10 5.31 -24.64
C ASP A 85 2.67 4.66 -23.38
N ALA A 86 3.64 5.32 -22.73
CA ALA A 86 4.20 4.88 -21.46
C ALA A 86 3.14 4.86 -20.36
N LEU A 87 2.31 5.90 -20.27
CA LEU A 87 1.19 5.98 -19.34
C LEU A 87 0.15 4.88 -19.60
N ALA A 88 -0.21 4.67 -20.86
CA ALA A 88 -1.12 3.60 -21.26
C ALA A 88 -0.60 2.22 -20.83
N LEU A 89 0.71 1.98 -20.97
CA LEU A 89 1.34 0.74 -20.53
C LEU A 89 1.33 0.59 -19.01
N ILE A 90 1.55 1.68 -18.25
CA ILE A 90 1.47 1.67 -16.78
C ILE A 90 0.04 1.34 -16.35
N LYS A 91 -0.97 2.01 -16.93
CA LYS A 91 -2.39 1.85 -16.55
C LYS A 91 -2.95 0.45 -16.79
N LYS A 92 -2.30 -0.38 -17.62
CA LYS A 92 -2.64 -1.83 -17.72
C LYS A 92 -2.51 -2.59 -16.39
N ASN A 93 -1.69 -2.09 -15.46
CA ASN A 93 -1.44 -2.75 -14.18
C ASN A 93 -1.58 -1.82 -12.96
N ASN A 94 -1.62 -0.51 -13.17
CA ASN A 94 -1.75 0.47 -12.11
C ASN A 94 -2.62 1.65 -12.61
N PRO A 95 -3.86 1.78 -12.13
CA PRO A 95 -4.76 2.86 -12.53
C PRO A 95 -4.43 4.21 -11.89
N LEU A 96 -3.58 4.24 -10.85
CA LEU A 96 -3.23 5.42 -10.05
C LEU A 96 -1.72 5.73 -10.13
N PRO A 97 -1.14 5.93 -11.33
CA PRO A 97 0.30 6.13 -11.50
C PRO A 97 0.83 7.40 -10.86
N ALA A 98 0.05 8.50 -10.83
CA ALA A 98 0.44 9.74 -10.19
C ALA A 98 0.51 9.57 -8.67
N VAL A 99 -0.50 8.97 -8.05
CA VAL A 99 -0.49 8.62 -6.62
C VAL A 99 0.74 7.78 -6.26
N CYS A 100 0.96 6.67 -6.99
CA CYS A 100 2.11 5.82 -6.73
C CYS A 100 3.46 6.54 -6.97
N GLY A 101 3.52 7.53 -7.86
CA GLY A 101 4.72 8.33 -8.06
C GLY A 101 5.08 9.24 -6.89
N HIS A 102 4.17 9.45 -5.94
CA HIS A 102 4.40 10.26 -4.75
C HIS A 102 4.70 9.43 -3.50
N ILE A 103 4.14 8.22 -3.40
CA ILE A 103 4.12 7.46 -2.14
C ILE A 103 4.53 5.98 -2.27
N CYS A 104 5.07 5.56 -3.40
CA CYS A 104 5.48 4.17 -3.59
C CYS A 104 6.72 3.83 -2.77
N ASN A 105 6.73 2.63 -2.18
CA ASN A 105 7.88 2.10 -1.44
C ASN A 105 9.00 1.53 -2.35
N ARG A 106 8.95 1.76 -3.64
CA ARG A 106 10.01 1.56 -4.64
C ARG A 106 10.68 0.18 -4.68
N ARG A 107 9.98 -0.91 -4.33
CA ARG A 107 10.54 -2.29 -4.37
C ARG A 107 11.17 -2.65 -5.72
N CYS A 108 10.73 -2.03 -6.80
CA CYS A 108 11.32 -2.20 -8.13
C CYS A 108 12.74 -1.63 -8.23
N GLU A 109 13.04 -0.57 -7.50
CA GLU A 109 14.37 0.04 -7.41
C GLU A 109 15.29 -0.81 -6.52
N ASP A 110 14.79 -1.31 -5.39
CA ASP A 110 15.53 -2.22 -4.51
C ASP A 110 15.96 -3.49 -5.25
N ALA A 111 15.09 -4.01 -6.13
CA ALA A 111 15.35 -5.19 -6.97
C ALA A 111 16.10 -4.86 -8.28
N CYS A 112 16.45 -3.60 -8.53
CA CYS A 112 17.09 -3.20 -9.77
C CYS A 112 18.52 -3.75 -9.87
N THR A 113 18.78 -4.59 -10.88
CA THR A 113 20.12 -5.16 -11.12
C THR A 113 21.18 -4.10 -11.39
N ARG A 114 20.79 -2.91 -11.87
CA ARG A 114 21.73 -1.81 -12.05
C ARG A 114 22.34 -1.36 -10.70
N GLY A 115 21.59 -1.45 -9.60
CA GLY A 115 22.06 -1.15 -8.26
C GLY A 115 23.23 -2.02 -7.76
N THR A 116 23.54 -3.14 -8.47
CA THR A 116 24.73 -3.95 -8.19
C THR A 116 26.00 -3.42 -8.87
N ILE A 117 25.85 -2.46 -9.78
CA ILE A 117 26.95 -1.88 -10.58
C ILE A 117 27.29 -0.47 -10.09
N ASP A 118 26.27 0.39 -10.02
CA ASP A 118 26.39 1.79 -9.58
C ASP A 118 25.14 2.19 -8.75
N GLN A 119 24.05 2.59 -9.39
CA GLN A 119 22.82 3.02 -8.73
C GLN A 119 21.62 2.37 -9.42
N ALA A 120 20.57 2.07 -8.63
CA ALA A 120 19.27 1.70 -9.18
C ALA A 120 18.75 2.80 -10.13
N ILE A 121 18.04 2.39 -11.18
CA ILE A 121 17.33 3.38 -12.02
C ILE A 121 16.23 4.01 -11.18
N ALA A 122 16.09 5.34 -11.24
CA ALA A 122 15.01 6.09 -10.57
C ALA A 122 13.66 5.81 -11.26
N ILE A 123 13.15 4.59 -11.07
CA ILE A 123 11.99 4.03 -11.78
C ILE A 123 10.73 4.79 -11.38
N ASP A 124 10.61 5.10 -10.10
CA ASP A 124 9.43 5.78 -9.55
C ASP A 124 9.37 7.23 -9.99
N GLU A 125 10.49 7.94 -9.99
CA GLU A 125 10.58 9.33 -10.47
C GLU A 125 10.22 9.44 -11.96
N VAL A 126 10.64 8.49 -12.78
CA VAL A 126 10.23 8.47 -14.20
C VAL A 126 8.73 8.21 -14.32
N LYS A 127 8.16 7.31 -13.51
CA LYS A 127 6.71 7.08 -13.47
C LYS A 127 5.95 8.34 -13.02
N LYS A 128 6.42 9.01 -11.98
CA LYS A 128 5.89 10.30 -11.51
C LYS A 128 5.90 11.35 -12.62
N PHE A 129 7.04 11.47 -13.32
CA PHE A 129 7.17 12.39 -14.45
C PHE A 129 6.17 12.08 -15.58
N ILE A 130 6.03 10.81 -15.98
CA ILE A 130 5.07 10.38 -17.02
C ILE A 130 3.64 10.77 -16.61
N ALA A 131 3.25 10.48 -15.37
CA ALA A 131 1.94 10.81 -14.84
C ALA A 131 1.71 12.34 -14.77
N ALA A 132 2.76 13.10 -14.41
CA ALA A 132 2.69 14.56 -14.36
C ALA A 132 2.49 15.21 -15.76
N GLN A 133 2.98 14.58 -16.84
CA GLN A 133 2.68 15.05 -18.20
C GLN A 133 1.17 14.96 -18.49
N ASP A 134 0.53 13.85 -18.10
CA ASP A 134 -0.90 13.66 -18.27
C ASP A 134 -1.72 14.62 -17.38
N LEU A 135 -1.31 14.81 -16.11
CA LEU A 135 -1.98 15.75 -15.19
C LEU A 135 -2.02 17.19 -15.73
N LYS A 136 -1.01 17.57 -16.51
CA LYS A 136 -0.89 18.91 -17.12
C LYS A 136 -1.50 19.00 -18.52
N ALA A 137 -1.91 17.88 -19.10
CA ALA A 137 -2.47 17.86 -20.45
C ALA A 137 -3.87 18.47 -20.50
N GLU A 138 -4.20 19.19 -21.57
CA GLU A 138 -5.56 19.70 -21.83
C GLU A 138 -6.58 18.56 -21.91
N THR A 139 -6.17 17.41 -22.45
CA THR A 139 -7.00 16.20 -22.53
C THR A 139 -6.25 15.07 -21.85
N ARG A 140 -6.86 14.53 -20.81
CA ARG A 140 -6.32 13.41 -20.04
C ARG A 140 -6.44 12.09 -20.80
N TYR A 141 -5.49 11.18 -20.59
CA TYR A 141 -5.57 9.84 -21.14
C TYR A 141 -6.60 8.98 -20.41
N ILE A 142 -7.66 8.60 -21.14
CA ILE A 142 -8.67 7.63 -20.67
C ILE A 142 -8.43 6.31 -21.37
N PRO A 143 -8.24 5.19 -20.63
CA PRO A 143 -8.06 3.88 -21.24
C PRO A 143 -9.26 3.45 -22.08
N GLU A 144 -8.96 2.81 -23.22
CA GLU A 144 -10.00 2.20 -24.07
C GLU A 144 -10.59 0.97 -23.36
N LYS A 145 -11.91 0.78 -23.52
CA LYS A 145 -12.58 -0.40 -23.01
C LYS A 145 -12.27 -1.62 -23.89
N VAL A 146 -11.87 -2.70 -23.23
CA VAL A 146 -11.65 -4.01 -23.87
C VAL A 146 -12.74 -4.95 -23.39
N VAL A 147 -13.90 -4.87 -24.02
CA VAL A 147 -15.11 -5.59 -23.58
C VAL A 147 -15.14 -7.00 -24.16
N PRO A 148 -15.02 -8.07 -23.34
CA PRO A 148 -15.05 -9.46 -23.82
C PRO A 148 -16.47 -9.97 -24.11
N SER A 149 -17.45 -9.09 -24.16
CA SER A 149 -18.85 -9.42 -24.48
C SER A 149 -19.20 -9.11 -25.92
N VAL A 150 -19.87 -10.02 -26.61
CA VAL A 150 -20.40 -9.81 -27.96
C VAL A 150 -21.38 -8.63 -28.02
N ARG A 151 -22.06 -8.32 -26.91
CA ARG A 151 -22.96 -7.15 -26.79
C ARG A 151 -22.24 -5.83 -26.61
N GLY A 152 -20.93 -5.83 -26.35
CA GLY A 152 -20.16 -4.63 -26.07
C GLY A 152 -20.35 -4.04 -24.65
N TYR A 153 -21.10 -4.72 -23.78
CA TYR A 153 -21.35 -4.32 -22.38
C TYR A 153 -21.81 -5.52 -21.54
N PHE A 154 -21.83 -5.31 -20.23
CA PHE A 154 -22.42 -6.22 -19.24
C PHE A 154 -23.56 -5.50 -18.52
N GLU A 155 -24.64 -6.23 -18.21
CA GLU A 155 -25.81 -5.71 -17.49
C GLU A 155 -25.70 -5.93 -15.97
N GLU A 156 -24.85 -6.83 -15.55
CA GLU A 156 -24.65 -7.22 -14.17
C GLU A 156 -24.13 -6.03 -13.36
N LYS A 157 -24.85 -5.69 -12.30
CA LYS A 157 -24.45 -4.65 -11.36
C LYS A 157 -23.46 -5.22 -10.35
N ILE A 158 -22.36 -4.52 -10.15
CA ILE A 158 -21.33 -4.89 -9.18
C ILE A 158 -21.20 -3.73 -8.18
N ALA A 159 -21.28 -4.07 -6.89
CA ALA A 159 -21.06 -3.12 -5.80
C ALA A 159 -19.65 -3.26 -5.26
N ILE A 160 -18.96 -2.13 -5.11
CA ILE A 160 -17.65 -2.06 -4.48
C ILE A 160 -17.82 -1.27 -3.18
N ILE A 161 -17.47 -1.88 -2.06
CA ILE A 161 -17.65 -1.30 -0.73
C ILE A 161 -16.31 -0.77 -0.24
N GLY A 162 -16.17 0.56 -0.29
CA GLY A 162 -14.94 1.29 0.03
C GLY A 162 -14.27 1.89 -1.21
N GLY A 163 -14.08 3.20 -1.20
CA GLY A 163 -13.48 4.00 -2.27
C GLY A 163 -11.97 4.22 -2.10
N GLY A 164 -11.26 3.35 -1.38
CA GLY A 164 -9.80 3.37 -1.25
C GLY A 164 -9.09 2.80 -2.49
N PRO A 165 -7.74 2.72 -2.49
CA PRO A 165 -6.97 2.30 -3.67
C PRO A 165 -7.35 0.92 -4.19
N ALA A 166 -7.73 -0.04 -3.33
CA ALA A 166 -8.19 -1.36 -3.77
C ALA A 166 -9.54 -1.29 -4.48
N GLY A 167 -10.52 -0.57 -3.91
CA GLY A 167 -11.84 -0.40 -4.51
C GLY A 167 -11.78 0.39 -5.82
N LEU A 168 -11.02 1.49 -5.86
CA LEU A 168 -10.80 2.28 -7.07
C LEU A 168 -10.14 1.46 -8.18
N SER A 169 -9.15 0.62 -7.84
CA SER A 169 -8.49 -0.26 -8.79
C SER A 169 -9.46 -1.34 -9.32
N CYS A 170 -10.23 -1.97 -8.45
CA CYS A 170 -11.24 -2.94 -8.87
C CYS A 170 -12.27 -2.30 -9.83
N ALA A 171 -12.78 -1.12 -9.49
CA ALA A 171 -13.72 -0.38 -10.32
C ALA A 171 -13.14 -0.05 -11.70
N PHE A 172 -11.88 0.41 -11.74
CA PHE A 172 -11.19 0.73 -12.98
C PHE A 172 -11.13 -0.47 -13.94
N TYR A 173 -10.67 -1.62 -13.45
CA TYR A 173 -10.53 -2.81 -14.30
C TYR A 173 -11.88 -3.45 -14.67
N LEU A 174 -12.90 -3.35 -13.83
CA LEU A 174 -14.26 -3.74 -14.20
C LEU A 174 -14.82 -2.81 -15.28
N ALA A 175 -14.61 -1.50 -15.17
CA ALA A 175 -15.04 -0.53 -16.18
C ALA A 175 -14.31 -0.72 -17.52
N GLU A 176 -12.99 -1.02 -17.49
CA GLU A 176 -12.21 -1.37 -18.69
C GLU A 176 -12.81 -2.59 -19.42
N LYS A 177 -13.34 -3.57 -18.68
CA LYS A 177 -14.01 -4.75 -19.21
C LYS A 177 -15.48 -4.51 -19.63
N GLY A 178 -16.00 -3.29 -19.45
CA GLY A 178 -17.36 -2.92 -19.88
C GLY A 178 -18.45 -3.07 -18.83
N TYR A 179 -18.12 -3.40 -17.57
CA TYR A 179 -19.05 -3.33 -16.46
C TYR A 179 -19.32 -1.86 -16.05
N LYS A 180 -20.39 -1.66 -15.31
CA LYS A 180 -20.74 -0.38 -14.68
C LYS A 180 -20.76 -0.53 -13.16
N PRO A 181 -19.60 -0.63 -12.51
CA PRO A 181 -19.55 -0.81 -11.07
C PRO A 181 -19.96 0.46 -10.34
N THR A 182 -20.56 0.28 -9.15
CA THR A 182 -20.87 1.37 -8.23
C THR A 182 -20.00 1.23 -6.98
N ILE A 183 -19.23 2.26 -6.65
CA ILE A 183 -18.49 2.36 -5.39
C ILE A 183 -19.38 3.00 -4.33
N PHE A 184 -19.50 2.36 -3.17
CA PHE A 184 -20.11 2.91 -1.96
C PHE A 184 -19.01 3.29 -0.98
N GLU A 185 -18.89 4.57 -0.68
CA GLU A 185 -17.88 5.12 0.23
C GLU A 185 -18.57 5.84 1.39
N LYS A 186 -18.21 5.47 2.63
CA LYS A 186 -18.82 6.03 3.83
C LYS A 186 -18.45 7.49 4.10
N ASN A 187 -17.25 7.89 3.67
CA ASN A 187 -16.79 9.26 3.85
C ASN A 187 -17.29 10.17 2.71
N GLU A 188 -17.17 11.48 2.89
CA GLU A 188 -17.59 12.47 1.91
C GLU A 188 -16.74 12.48 0.62
N ARG A 189 -15.50 12.00 0.70
CA ARG A 189 -14.57 11.91 -0.44
C ARG A 189 -14.07 10.49 -0.60
N ALA A 190 -14.00 10.03 -1.85
CA ALA A 190 -13.31 8.79 -2.19
C ALA A 190 -11.78 8.98 -2.15
N GLY A 191 -11.04 7.89 -2.02
CA GLY A 191 -9.59 7.86 -1.93
C GLY A 191 -9.09 7.09 -0.70
N GLY A 192 -9.94 6.88 0.31
CA GLY A 192 -9.57 6.17 1.54
C GLY A 192 -8.35 6.80 2.21
N MET A 193 -7.36 5.99 2.59
CA MET A 193 -6.15 6.49 3.26
C MET A 193 -5.31 7.45 2.41
N LEU A 194 -5.46 7.47 1.08
CA LEU A 194 -4.80 8.46 0.21
C LEU A 194 -5.29 9.89 0.50
N VAL A 195 -6.53 10.02 0.95
CA VAL A 195 -7.15 11.31 1.28
C VAL A 195 -7.10 11.58 2.78
N TYR A 196 -7.42 10.58 3.60
CA TYR A 196 -7.64 10.77 5.03
C TYR A 196 -6.44 10.42 5.91
N GLY A 197 -5.48 9.64 5.40
CA GLY A 197 -4.34 9.17 6.20
C GLY A 197 -3.00 9.74 5.76
N ILE A 198 -2.74 9.83 4.47
CA ILE A 198 -1.46 10.33 3.97
C ILE A 198 -1.42 11.86 4.04
N PRO A 199 -0.36 12.46 4.60
CA PRO A 199 -0.22 13.91 4.68
C PRO A 199 -0.25 14.60 3.31
N SER A 200 -0.85 15.79 3.25
CA SER A 200 -0.96 16.57 1.99
C SER A 200 0.40 17.00 1.44
N PHE A 201 1.41 17.16 2.28
CA PHE A 201 2.77 17.49 1.82
C PHE A 201 3.49 16.33 1.11
N LYS A 202 3.03 15.08 1.30
CA LYS A 202 3.51 13.89 0.57
C LYS A 202 2.67 13.59 -0.67
N LEU A 203 1.35 13.80 -0.58
CA LEU A 203 0.40 13.50 -1.64
C LEU A 203 -0.71 14.55 -1.65
N GLU A 204 -0.63 15.49 -2.58
CA GLU A 204 -1.64 16.52 -2.78
C GLU A 204 -2.99 15.86 -3.12
N LYS A 205 -4.05 16.35 -2.48
CA LYS A 205 -5.38 15.75 -2.63
C LYS A 205 -5.98 15.95 -4.02
N ASP A 206 -5.54 16.98 -4.73
CA ASP A 206 -5.92 17.24 -6.13
C ASP A 206 -5.35 16.17 -7.08
N VAL A 207 -4.16 15.66 -6.81
CA VAL A 207 -3.57 14.54 -7.57
C VAL A 207 -4.43 13.29 -7.42
N VAL A 208 -4.87 12.99 -6.20
CA VAL A 208 -5.76 11.85 -5.93
C VAL A 208 -7.10 12.03 -6.65
N GLN A 209 -7.69 13.23 -6.55
CA GLN A 209 -8.95 13.53 -7.18
C GLN A 209 -8.87 13.44 -8.72
N ALA A 210 -7.81 13.95 -9.32
CA ALA A 210 -7.59 13.87 -10.76
C ALA A 210 -7.50 12.44 -11.30
N GLU A 211 -6.93 11.50 -10.53
CA GLU A 211 -6.92 10.08 -10.89
C GLU A 211 -8.30 9.43 -10.71
N ILE A 212 -9.05 9.82 -9.69
CA ILE A 212 -10.43 9.36 -9.46
C ILE A 212 -11.37 9.84 -10.58
N ASP A 213 -11.17 11.04 -11.08
CA ASP A 213 -12.01 11.60 -12.16
C ASP A 213 -11.88 10.81 -13.46
N ILE A 214 -10.68 10.29 -13.79
CA ILE A 214 -10.52 9.36 -14.92
C ILE A 214 -11.37 8.09 -14.70
N ILE A 215 -11.41 7.56 -13.49
CA ILE A 215 -12.22 6.37 -13.16
C ILE A 215 -13.71 6.67 -13.34
N LYS A 216 -14.18 7.85 -12.94
CA LYS A 216 -15.57 8.29 -13.18
C LYS A 216 -15.88 8.42 -14.67
N GLU A 217 -14.95 9.00 -15.45
CA GLU A 217 -15.12 9.14 -16.90
C GLU A 217 -15.18 7.80 -17.64
N MET A 218 -14.58 6.74 -17.07
CA MET A 218 -14.76 5.39 -17.57
C MET A 218 -16.15 4.81 -17.30
N GLY A 219 -17.02 5.53 -16.58
CA GLY A 219 -18.40 5.16 -16.29
C GLY A 219 -18.63 4.50 -14.94
N VAL A 220 -17.68 4.65 -13.99
CA VAL A 220 -17.85 4.23 -12.61
C VAL A 220 -18.70 5.24 -11.84
N GLU A 221 -19.75 4.76 -11.19
CA GLU A 221 -20.52 5.55 -10.24
C GLU A 221 -19.86 5.51 -8.86
N ILE A 222 -19.70 6.68 -8.21
CA ILE A 222 -19.18 6.75 -6.84
C ILE A 222 -20.22 7.44 -5.96
N ARG A 223 -20.75 6.72 -4.98
CA ARG A 223 -21.70 7.22 -3.97
C ARG A 223 -20.97 7.42 -2.66
N THR A 224 -20.67 8.65 -2.33
CA THR A 224 -20.05 9.05 -1.07
C THR A 224 -21.08 9.32 0.01
N GLY A 225 -20.66 9.28 1.28
CA GLY A 225 -21.55 9.46 2.43
C GLY A 225 -22.53 8.28 2.66
N VAL A 226 -22.22 7.09 2.13
CA VAL A 226 -23.06 5.89 2.26
C VAL A 226 -22.27 4.77 2.94
N GLU A 227 -22.62 4.47 4.18
CA GLU A 227 -22.03 3.37 4.96
C GLU A 227 -22.84 2.09 4.78
N VAL A 228 -22.33 1.15 3.99
CA VAL A 228 -22.97 -0.16 3.82
C VAL A 228 -22.86 -0.95 5.12
N GLY A 229 -23.96 -1.54 5.55
CA GLY A 229 -24.14 -2.16 6.86
C GLY A 229 -24.82 -1.25 7.88
N LYS A 230 -24.97 0.06 7.56
CA LYS A 230 -25.67 1.02 8.41
C LYS A 230 -26.79 1.75 7.64
N ASP A 231 -26.43 2.46 6.55
CA ASP A 231 -27.39 3.23 5.74
C ASP A 231 -28.10 2.36 4.73
N ILE A 232 -27.44 1.31 4.27
CA ILE A 232 -27.96 0.28 3.36
C ILE A 232 -27.25 -1.04 3.64
N THR A 233 -27.98 -2.15 3.60
CA THR A 233 -27.46 -3.50 3.81
C THR A 233 -27.05 -4.18 2.50
N LEU A 234 -26.23 -5.24 2.58
CA LEU A 234 -25.91 -6.07 1.41
C LEU A 234 -27.17 -6.71 0.82
N ASP A 235 -28.14 -7.12 1.64
CA ASP A 235 -29.39 -7.74 1.18
C ASP A 235 -30.26 -6.73 0.42
N GLU A 236 -30.34 -5.50 0.86
CA GLU A 236 -31.02 -4.43 0.12
C GLU A 236 -30.33 -4.12 -1.21
N LEU A 237 -28.99 -4.16 -1.26
CA LEU A 237 -28.26 -4.06 -2.52
C LEU A 237 -28.52 -5.24 -3.45
N ARG A 238 -28.59 -6.49 -2.92
CA ARG A 238 -29.01 -7.67 -3.67
C ARG A 238 -30.42 -7.49 -4.27
N ALA A 239 -31.35 -6.98 -3.47
CA ALA A 239 -32.71 -6.65 -3.92
C ALA A 239 -32.74 -5.57 -5.01
N GLN A 240 -31.78 -4.63 -5.02
CA GLN A 240 -31.60 -3.65 -6.08
C GLN A 240 -30.91 -4.21 -7.34
N GLY A 241 -30.59 -5.50 -7.34
CA GLY A 241 -30.06 -6.22 -8.50
C GLY A 241 -28.54 -6.30 -8.58
N TYR A 242 -27.79 -5.91 -7.53
CA TYR A 242 -26.34 -6.15 -7.47
C TYR A 242 -26.08 -7.66 -7.35
N LYS A 243 -25.12 -8.15 -8.14
CA LYS A 243 -24.83 -9.57 -8.30
C LYS A 243 -23.52 -10.01 -7.64
N ALA A 244 -22.62 -9.07 -7.42
CA ALA A 244 -21.36 -9.32 -6.74
C ALA A 244 -20.93 -8.09 -5.92
N PHE A 245 -20.18 -8.36 -4.87
CA PHE A 245 -19.72 -7.37 -3.90
C PHE A 245 -18.22 -7.51 -3.71
N TYR A 246 -17.47 -6.45 -3.99
CA TYR A 246 -16.04 -6.40 -3.67
C TYR A 246 -15.83 -5.51 -2.44
N ILE A 247 -15.39 -6.10 -1.33
CA ILE A 247 -15.22 -5.39 -0.07
C ILE A 247 -13.77 -4.95 0.09
N ALA A 248 -13.56 -3.65 0.19
CA ALA A 248 -12.26 -2.97 0.23
C ALA A 248 -12.25 -1.80 1.20
N ILE A 249 -12.82 -2.00 2.41
CA ILE A 249 -12.98 -0.94 3.43
C ILE A 249 -11.68 -0.58 4.16
N GLY A 250 -10.59 -1.31 3.95
CA GLY A 250 -9.27 -1.06 4.52
C GLY A 250 -9.19 -1.26 6.04
N CYS A 251 -8.12 -0.73 6.65
CA CYS A 251 -7.87 -0.74 8.10
C CYS A 251 -7.92 0.69 8.63
N GLN A 252 -9.10 1.24 8.84
CA GLN A 252 -9.30 2.65 9.24
C GLN A 252 -9.52 2.87 10.75
N GLY A 253 -9.47 1.82 11.55
CA GLY A 253 -9.53 1.94 13.01
C GLY A 253 -8.13 2.09 13.59
N GLY A 254 -7.88 3.17 14.33
CA GLY A 254 -6.66 3.32 15.11
C GLY A 254 -6.66 2.39 16.32
N ARG A 255 -5.48 1.96 16.77
CA ARG A 255 -5.31 1.20 18.01
C ARG A 255 -4.68 2.06 19.07
N LEU A 256 -5.13 1.86 20.31
CA LEU A 256 -4.51 2.38 21.51
C LEU A 256 -3.77 1.25 22.23
N PRO A 257 -2.70 1.55 22.99
CA PRO A 257 -1.88 0.51 23.63
C PRO A 257 -2.56 -0.19 24.83
N GLY A 258 -3.66 0.36 25.36
CA GLY A 258 -4.35 -0.17 26.54
C GLY A 258 -3.60 0.11 27.85
N ILE A 259 -2.88 1.23 27.93
CA ILE A 259 -2.18 1.70 29.11
C ILE A 259 -3.06 2.69 29.90
N PRO A 260 -2.77 2.95 31.20
CA PRO A 260 -3.51 3.93 31.97
C PRO A 260 -3.56 5.30 31.29
N ASN A 261 -4.76 5.88 31.22
CA ASN A 261 -5.06 7.21 30.69
C ASN A 261 -4.81 7.42 29.18
N ASP A 262 -4.74 6.37 28.35
CA ASP A 262 -4.48 6.50 26.91
C ASP A 262 -5.66 7.06 26.08
N THR A 263 -6.80 7.34 26.73
CA THR A 263 -8.02 7.92 26.13
C THR A 263 -8.34 9.32 26.60
N VAL A 264 -7.51 9.91 27.46
CA VAL A 264 -7.75 11.26 27.99
C VAL A 264 -7.59 12.34 26.90
N LYS A 265 -8.15 13.51 27.15
CA LYS A 265 -7.98 14.66 26.23
C LYS A 265 -6.50 15.00 26.03
N GLY A 266 -6.08 15.06 24.78
CA GLY A 266 -4.69 15.17 24.35
C GLY A 266 -4.08 13.85 23.88
N CYS A 267 -4.78 12.72 24.07
CA CYS A 267 -4.44 11.43 23.47
C CYS A 267 -5.30 11.14 22.24
N SER A 268 -4.72 10.61 21.18
CA SER A 268 -5.48 10.00 20.09
C SER A 268 -4.67 8.94 19.35
N SER A 269 -5.35 8.15 18.51
CA SER A 269 -4.66 7.28 17.58
C SER A 269 -4.07 8.09 16.41
N ALA A 270 -3.02 7.56 15.80
CA ALA A 270 -2.42 8.13 14.61
C ALA A 270 -3.43 8.33 13.46
N VAL A 271 -4.32 7.35 13.27
CA VAL A 271 -5.33 7.39 12.20
C VAL A 271 -6.33 8.52 12.42
N ASP A 272 -6.78 8.72 13.65
CA ASP A 272 -7.75 9.77 13.99
C ASP A 272 -7.12 11.15 13.81
N LEU A 273 -5.89 11.36 14.30
CA LEU A 273 -5.18 12.63 14.09
C LEU A 273 -5.00 12.95 12.62
N LEU A 274 -4.45 12.01 11.82
CA LEU A 274 -4.22 12.23 10.40
C LEU A 274 -5.52 12.54 9.65
N LYS A 275 -6.63 11.90 10.05
CA LYS A 275 -7.96 12.19 9.49
C LYS A 275 -8.40 13.62 9.81
N GLU A 276 -8.21 14.07 11.04
CA GLU A 276 -8.55 15.43 11.47
C GLU A 276 -7.69 16.48 10.76
N VAL A 277 -6.38 16.26 10.69
CA VAL A 277 -5.43 17.17 9.99
C VAL A 277 -5.77 17.27 8.50
N ASN A 278 -6.00 16.15 7.82
CA ASN A 278 -6.35 16.15 6.40
C ASN A 278 -7.76 16.70 6.09
N ALA A 279 -8.66 16.70 7.08
CA ALA A 279 -9.98 17.32 6.95
C ALA A 279 -9.98 18.82 7.23
N ASN A 280 -8.97 19.33 7.94
CA ASN A 280 -8.90 20.73 8.38
C ASN A 280 -7.53 21.35 8.08
N GLU A 281 -7.42 22.07 7.00
CA GLU A 281 -6.19 22.78 6.58
C GLU A 281 -5.64 23.78 7.64
N LYS A 282 -6.45 24.16 8.63
CA LYS A 282 -6.09 25.09 9.71
C LYS A 282 -5.96 24.37 11.05
N TYR A 283 -5.69 23.07 11.04
CA TYR A 283 -5.48 22.32 12.27
C TYR A 283 -4.24 22.88 12.99
N ASP A 284 -4.41 23.23 14.27
CA ASP A 284 -3.37 23.87 15.09
C ASP A 284 -3.08 23.02 16.34
N ILE A 285 -1.81 22.64 16.49
CA ILE A 285 -1.32 21.88 17.66
C ILE A 285 -0.57 22.82 18.59
N LYS A 286 -1.01 22.86 19.85
CA LYS A 286 -0.41 23.72 20.90
C LYS A 286 0.24 22.88 21.98
N GLY A 287 1.55 23.10 22.16
CA GLY A 287 2.37 22.40 23.14
C GLY A 287 3.08 21.17 22.57
N ASP A 288 3.98 20.64 23.36
CA ASP A 288 4.87 19.56 22.94
C ASP A 288 4.12 18.25 22.69
N VAL A 289 4.60 17.49 21.72
CA VAL A 289 3.99 16.27 21.21
C VAL A 289 4.91 15.08 21.44
N VAL A 290 4.34 13.98 21.87
CA VAL A 290 4.97 12.66 21.87
C VAL A 290 4.22 11.73 20.90
N VAL A 291 4.97 11.09 20.00
CA VAL A 291 4.46 10.08 19.08
C VAL A 291 5.01 8.72 19.47
N ILE A 292 4.14 7.74 19.65
CA ILE A 292 4.49 6.36 20.02
C ILE A 292 4.33 5.45 18.81
N GLY A 293 5.44 4.97 18.28
CA GLY A 293 5.51 4.05 17.13
C GLY A 293 6.76 4.25 16.28
N GLY A 294 7.15 3.23 15.51
CA GLY A 294 8.37 3.22 14.71
C GLY A 294 8.16 3.02 13.20
N GLY A 295 6.91 3.02 12.71
CA GLY A 295 6.58 2.85 11.30
C GLY A 295 6.36 4.18 10.56
N ASN A 296 6.18 4.12 9.23
CA ASN A 296 5.96 5.30 8.38
C ASN A 296 4.77 6.16 8.84
N VAL A 297 3.70 5.54 9.34
CA VAL A 297 2.54 6.27 9.89
C VAL A 297 2.93 7.12 11.11
N ALA A 298 3.85 6.64 11.96
CA ALA A 298 4.37 7.42 13.08
C ALA A 298 5.20 8.62 12.60
N ILE A 299 5.98 8.43 11.55
CA ILE A 299 6.71 9.52 10.88
C ILE A 299 5.72 10.56 10.33
N ASP A 300 4.67 10.12 9.64
CA ASP A 300 3.65 11.01 9.10
C ASP A 300 2.99 11.86 10.19
N VAL A 301 2.60 11.22 11.31
CA VAL A 301 2.02 11.90 12.48
C VAL A 301 3.01 12.90 13.09
N ALA A 302 4.28 12.54 13.23
CA ALA A 302 5.28 13.42 13.81
C ALA A 302 5.53 14.65 12.92
N ARG A 303 5.63 14.46 11.61
CA ARG A 303 5.83 15.54 10.63
C ARG A 303 4.61 16.45 10.51
N ASP A 304 3.39 15.88 10.48
CA ASP A 304 2.16 16.67 10.53
C ASP A 304 2.06 17.46 11.84
N SER A 305 2.37 16.84 12.98
CA SER A 305 2.39 17.54 14.27
C SER A 305 3.36 18.72 14.28
N LYS A 306 4.53 18.56 13.67
CA LYS A 306 5.51 19.64 13.55
C LYS A 306 5.04 20.75 12.63
N ARG A 307 4.38 20.42 11.53
CA ARG A 307 3.86 21.39 10.53
C ARG A 307 2.60 22.10 10.99
N CYS A 308 1.73 21.41 11.75
CA CYS A 308 0.53 21.99 12.35
C CYS A 308 0.80 22.79 13.63
N GLY A 309 2.00 22.65 14.22
CA GLY A 309 2.41 23.40 15.39
C GLY A 309 3.16 24.67 15.04
N SER A 310 3.37 25.54 16.04
CA SER A 310 4.32 26.66 15.93
C SER A 310 5.76 26.14 15.91
N ASP A 311 6.73 26.99 15.52
CA ASP A 311 8.16 26.66 15.53
C ASP A 311 8.67 26.21 16.90
N MET A 312 7.97 26.59 17.98
CA MET A 312 8.32 26.23 19.36
C MET A 312 7.85 24.82 19.77
N VAL A 313 6.97 24.17 18.99
CA VAL A 313 6.48 22.83 19.31
C VAL A 313 7.60 21.82 19.13
N LYS A 314 7.92 21.09 20.20
CA LYS A 314 8.85 19.96 20.17
C LYS A 314 8.08 18.68 19.89
N VAL A 315 8.56 17.90 18.95
CA VAL A 315 8.01 16.60 18.61
C VAL A 315 9.04 15.52 18.90
N ASN A 316 8.71 14.61 19.80
CA ASN A 316 9.53 13.47 20.16
C ASN A 316 8.83 12.18 19.73
N MET A 317 9.53 11.34 18.98
CA MET A 317 9.08 9.99 18.66
C MET A 317 9.74 8.97 19.57
N PHE A 318 8.98 7.97 20.01
CA PHE A 318 9.48 6.83 20.77
C PHE A 318 8.99 5.53 20.14
N CYS A 319 9.87 4.57 19.96
CA CYS A 319 9.54 3.25 19.42
C CYS A 319 10.25 2.14 20.18
N LEU A 320 9.70 0.93 20.07
CA LEU A 320 10.24 -0.26 20.72
C LEU A 320 11.55 -0.73 20.10
N GLU A 321 11.65 -0.59 18.80
CA GLU A 321 12.74 -1.07 17.96
C GLU A 321 14.03 -0.28 18.20
N SER A 322 15.17 -0.84 17.78
CA SER A 322 16.41 -0.08 17.61
C SER A 322 16.34 0.76 16.32
N ARG A 323 17.25 1.71 16.16
CA ARG A 323 17.33 2.54 14.95
C ARG A 323 17.38 1.71 13.66
N GLU A 324 18.16 0.62 13.68
CA GLU A 324 18.41 -0.24 12.53
C GLU A 324 17.22 -1.16 12.21
N THR A 325 16.34 -1.39 13.18
CA THR A 325 15.20 -2.31 13.04
C THR A 325 13.85 -1.62 12.99
N MET A 326 13.84 -0.29 12.97
CA MET A 326 12.60 0.48 12.79
C MET A 326 11.90 0.10 11.49
N PRO A 327 10.55 -0.09 11.50
CA PRO A 327 9.80 -0.43 10.29
C PRO A 327 9.68 0.72 9.28
N ALA A 328 9.90 1.96 9.70
CA ALA A 328 9.92 3.11 8.79
C ALA A 328 11.13 3.05 7.86
N SER A 329 10.98 3.57 6.64
CA SER A 329 12.11 3.66 5.70
C SER A 329 13.17 4.65 6.20
N VAL A 330 14.41 4.42 5.82
CA VAL A 330 15.55 5.25 6.25
C VAL A 330 15.35 6.70 5.81
N GLU A 331 14.91 6.90 4.57
CA GLU A 331 14.64 8.24 4.02
C GLU A 331 13.59 8.99 4.84
N GLU A 332 12.49 8.32 5.20
CA GLU A 332 11.43 8.94 6.02
C GLU A 332 11.93 9.36 7.40
N ILE A 333 12.79 8.54 8.01
CA ILE A 333 13.37 8.85 9.31
C ILE A 333 14.34 10.04 9.19
N GLU A 334 15.19 10.07 8.16
CA GLU A 334 16.13 11.17 7.91
C GLU A 334 15.39 12.48 7.61
N GLU A 335 14.32 12.44 6.83
CA GLU A 335 13.47 13.59 6.57
C GLU A 335 12.84 14.14 7.87
N ALA A 336 12.29 13.26 8.72
CA ALA A 336 11.73 13.67 10.00
C ALA A 336 12.76 14.35 10.91
N GLU A 337 13.96 13.79 11.01
CA GLU A 337 15.06 14.37 11.79
C GLU A 337 15.52 15.72 11.22
N SER A 338 15.55 15.87 9.89
CA SER A 338 15.87 17.15 9.23
C SER A 338 14.85 18.26 9.54
N GLU A 339 13.59 17.88 9.82
CA GLU A 339 12.54 18.79 10.29
C GLU A 339 12.60 19.08 11.80
N GLY A 340 13.61 18.55 12.51
CA GLY A 340 13.82 18.77 13.94
C GLY A 340 13.01 17.85 14.85
N ILE A 341 12.51 16.73 14.36
CA ILE A 341 11.87 15.68 15.15
C ILE A 341 12.95 14.83 15.81
N VAL A 342 12.81 14.57 17.10
CA VAL A 342 13.76 13.75 17.87
C VAL A 342 13.26 12.31 17.91
N VAL A 343 14.00 11.39 17.31
CA VAL A 343 13.69 9.96 17.30
C VAL A 343 14.41 9.24 18.43
N ASN A 344 13.67 8.59 19.32
CA ASN A 344 14.16 7.91 20.52
C ASN A 344 13.83 6.41 20.45
N PRO A 345 14.74 5.57 19.96
CA PRO A 345 14.52 4.12 19.87
C PRO A 345 14.69 3.39 21.20
N GLY A 346 14.05 2.22 21.32
CA GLY A 346 14.16 1.33 22.47
C GLY A 346 13.35 1.76 23.68
N TRP A 347 12.17 2.39 23.47
CA TRP A 347 11.27 2.79 24.54
C TRP A 347 9.83 2.41 24.22
N GLY A 348 9.11 1.90 25.21
CA GLY A 348 7.68 1.59 25.14
C GLY A 348 6.87 2.40 26.14
N PRO A 349 5.59 2.66 25.85
CA PRO A 349 4.74 3.42 26.73
C PRO A 349 4.34 2.61 27.98
N LYS A 350 4.25 3.28 29.14
CA LYS A 350 3.83 2.70 30.41
C LYS A 350 2.49 3.30 30.88
N GLU A 351 2.42 4.60 30.98
CA GLU A 351 1.21 5.32 31.40
C GLU A 351 1.25 6.77 30.91
N VAL A 352 0.10 7.35 30.65
CA VAL A 352 -0.05 8.79 30.39
C VAL A 352 -0.31 9.51 31.71
N LEU A 353 0.44 10.60 31.93
CA LEU A 353 0.27 11.46 33.10
C LEU A 353 -0.75 12.55 32.78
N VAL A 354 -1.64 12.81 33.74
CA VAL A 354 -2.69 13.83 33.62
C VAL A 354 -2.47 14.97 34.60
N ASP A 355 -2.98 16.14 34.25
CA ASP A 355 -3.06 17.29 35.15
C ASP A 355 -4.36 17.27 35.95
N ASP A 356 -4.58 18.30 36.80
CA ASP A 356 -5.76 18.41 37.64
C ASP A 356 -7.08 18.53 36.87
N ASN A 357 -7.03 18.85 35.60
CA ASN A 357 -8.19 18.90 34.68
C ASN A 357 -8.43 17.58 33.94
N GLY A 358 -7.59 16.57 34.17
CA GLY A 358 -7.65 15.30 33.47
C GLY A 358 -7.13 15.35 32.01
N GLU A 359 -6.33 16.37 31.65
CA GLU A 359 -5.70 16.51 30.35
C GLU A 359 -4.24 16.02 30.40
N VAL A 360 -3.66 15.65 29.24
CA VAL A 360 -2.27 15.19 29.14
C VAL A 360 -1.30 16.26 29.68
N ARG A 361 -0.42 15.86 30.62
CA ARG A 361 0.73 16.62 31.04
C ARG A 361 2.07 15.96 30.74
N GLY A 362 2.05 14.69 30.33
CA GLY A 362 3.26 13.92 30.00
C GLY A 362 2.99 12.44 29.82
N ILE A 363 4.03 11.69 29.59
CA ILE A 363 3.99 10.23 29.47
C ILE A 363 5.19 9.60 30.18
N VAL A 364 4.98 8.47 30.84
CA VAL A 364 6.04 7.62 31.37
C VAL A 364 6.30 6.50 30.38
N LEU A 365 7.55 6.32 30.04
CA LEU A 365 8.08 5.29 29.14
C LEU A 365 8.95 4.32 29.91
N LYS A 366 9.05 3.08 29.43
CA LYS A 366 9.93 2.04 29.98
C LYS A 366 10.87 1.54 28.90
N LYS A 367 12.10 1.22 29.29
CA LYS A 367 13.15 0.76 28.37
C LYS A 367 12.75 -0.59 27.76
N CYS A 368 12.73 -0.67 26.44
CA CYS A 368 12.54 -1.91 25.70
C CYS A 368 13.88 -2.63 25.54
N LEU A 369 13.93 -3.89 25.98
CA LEU A 369 15.13 -4.74 25.89
C LEU A 369 15.13 -5.58 24.61
N SER A 370 13.95 -6.07 24.21
CA SER A 370 13.75 -6.77 22.94
C SER A 370 12.30 -6.63 22.49
N VAL A 371 12.07 -6.58 21.17
CA VAL A 371 10.73 -6.48 20.56
C VAL A 371 10.14 -7.85 20.28
N LYS A 372 11.00 -8.84 20.03
CA LYS A 372 10.62 -10.20 19.66
C LYS A 372 11.16 -11.21 20.65
N ASP A 373 10.44 -12.31 20.82
CA ASP A 373 10.92 -13.48 21.57
C ASP A 373 11.90 -14.34 20.73
N ALA A 374 12.37 -15.44 21.33
CA ALA A 374 13.28 -16.38 20.69
C ALA A 374 12.71 -17.04 19.42
N ASP A 375 11.39 -17.10 19.30
CA ASP A 375 10.68 -17.62 18.13
C ASP A 375 10.42 -16.56 17.04
N GLY A 376 10.90 -15.32 17.25
CA GLY A 376 10.70 -14.20 16.34
C GLY A 376 9.30 -13.58 16.38
N ARG A 377 8.45 -13.95 17.35
CA ARG A 377 7.12 -13.40 17.55
C ARG A 377 7.19 -12.10 18.30
N PHE A 378 6.30 -11.16 17.97
CA PHE A 378 6.17 -9.91 18.68
C PHE A 378 5.78 -10.15 20.15
N ASN A 379 6.74 -9.91 21.05
CA ASN A 379 6.60 -10.11 22.50
C ASN A 379 7.60 -9.20 23.24
N PRO A 380 7.32 -7.88 23.31
CA PRO A 380 8.27 -6.91 23.85
C PRO A 380 8.61 -7.19 25.30
N GLN A 381 9.91 -7.19 25.61
CA GLN A 381 10.43 -7.31 26.98
C GLN A 381 10.96 -5.96 27.46
N TYR A 382 10.69 -5.63 28.71
CA TYR A 382 11.01 -4.32 29.26
C TYR A 382 11.85 -4.42 30.53
N ASP A 383 12.67 -3.40 30.76
CA ASP A 383 13.26 -3.13 32.08
C ASP A 383 12.32 -2.18 32.84
N GLU A 384 11.60 -2.72 33.80
CA GLU A 384 10.64 -1.95 34.62
C GLU A 384 11.32 -0.96 35.59
N ASN A 385 12.65 -1.05 35.78
CA ASN A 385 13.43 -0.13 36.62
C ASN A 385 13.98 1.07 35.83
N GLN A 386 14.04 0.97 34.50
CA GLN A 386 14.48 2.06 33.64
C GLN A 386 13.27 2.80 33.05
N LEU A 387 12.88 3.86 33.74
CA LEU A 387 11.75 4.70 33.36
C LEU A 387 12.23 6.05 32.85
N LEU A 388 11.53 6.60 31.88
CA LEU A 388 11.74 7.94 31.34
C LEU A 388 10.40 8.69 31.37
N THR A 389 10.37 9.84 32.02
CA THR A 389 9.21 10.73 32.00
C THR A 389 9.43 11.86 31.02
N VAL A 390 8.48 12.07 30.13
CA VAL A 390 8.52 13.12 29.11
C VAL A 390 7.30 14.02 29.29
N GLU A 391 7.51 15.30 29.50
CA GLU A 391 6.45 16.30 29.55
C GLU A 391 5.94 16.58 28.14
N CYS A 392 4.62 16.60 27.94
CA CYS A 392 3.98 16.92 26.66
C CYS A 392 2.51 17.29 26.89
N LYS A 393 1.88 17.87 25.87
CA LYS A 393 0.44 18.16 25.85
C LYS A 393 -0.34 17.21 24.96
N HIS A 394 0.33 16.51 24.07
CA HIS A 394 -0.29 15.54 23.18
C HIS A 394 0.51 14.24 23.15
N VAL A 395 -0.21 13.10 23.13
CA VAL A 395 0.36 11.78 22.90
C VAL A 395 -0.41 11.11 21.75
N PHE A 396 0.28 10.82 20.66
CA PHE A 396 -0.31 10.17 19.50
C PHE A 396 0.21 8.74 19.37
N PHE A 397 -0.69 7.77 19.33
CA PHE A 397 -0.36 6.35 19.30
C PHE A 397 -0.43 5.81 17.88
N SER A 398 0.72 5.41 17.34
CA SER A 398 0.86 4.73 16.04
C SER A 398 1.24 3.26 16.23
N VAL A 399 0.44 2.54 17.03
CA VAL A 399 0.70 1.16 17.48
C VAL A 399 -0.15 0.12 16.73
N GLY A 400 -0.50 0.44 15.51
CA GLY A 400 -1.21 -0.43 14.59
C GLY A 400 -2.60 0.07 14.22
N GLN A 401 -3.18 -0.63 13.26
CA GLN A 401 -4.49 -0.35 12.70
C GLN A 401 -5.40 -1.56 12.81
N SER A 402 -6.71 -1.36 12.68
CA SER A 402 -7.71 -2.42 12.74
C SER A 402 -8.78 -2.24 11.67
N ILE A 403 -9.38 -3.35 11.29
CA ILE A 403 -10.54 -3.37 10.38
C ILE A 403 -11.78 -3.08 11.22
N VAL A 404 -12.59 -2.13 10.77
CA VAL A 404 -13.86 -1.78 11.40
C VAL A 404 -14.99 -2.29 10.51
N TRP A 405 -15.48 -3.49 10.79
CA TRP A 405 -16.54 -4.14 10.01
C TRP A 405 -17.93 -3.55 10.27
N GLY A 406 -18.19 -3.06 11.49
CA GLY A 406 -19.56 -2.68 11.89
C GLY A 406 -20.54 -3.82 11.63
N ASP A 407 -21.70 -3.49 11.08
CA ASP A 407 -22.74 -4.48 10.69
C ASP A 407 -22.64 -4.90 9.20
N LEU A 408 -21.59 -4.52 8.48
CA LEU A 408 -21.44 -4.78 7.02
C LEU A 408 -21.64 -6.25 6.64
N LEU A 409 -21.04 -7.17 7.40
CA LEU A 409 -21.07 -8.61 7.12
C LEU A 409 -22.01 -9.39 8.06
N LYS A 410 -22.87 -8.70 8.79
CA LYS A 410 -23.81 -9.33 9.72
C LYS A 410 -24.78 -10.27 8.97
N GLY A 411 -24.81 -11.51 9.41
CA GLY A 411 -25.66 -12.55 8.79
C GLY A 411 -25.06 -13.21 7.55
N SER A 412 -23.88 -12.78 7.08
CA SER A 412 -23.16 -13.44 5.98
C SER A 412 -22.39 -14.67 6.49
N LYS A 413 -21.93 -15.51 5.55
CA LYS A 413 -21.07 -16.68 5.83
C LYS A 413 -19.59 -16.35 5.78
N VAL A 414 -19.22 -15.06 5.70
CA VAL A 414 -17.81 -14.65 5.66
C VAL A 414 -17.13 -15.00 6.99
N GLU A 415 -16.04 -15.72 6.90
CA GLU A 415 -15.21 -16.10 8.04
C GLU A 415 -14.12 -15.08 8.29
N PHE A 416 -13.69 -14.97 9.55
CA PHE A 416 -12.63 -14.08 9.97
C PHE A 416 -11.42 -14.85 10.49
N GLY A 417 -10.26 -14.47 10.02
CA GLY A 417 -8.98 -15.05 10.40
C GLY A 417 -8.21 -14.17 11.40
N ARG A 418 -6.90 -14.34 11.40
CA ARG A 418 -5.99 -13.58 12.25
C ARG A 418 -6.11 -12.07 11.99
N GLY A 419 -6.15 -11.29 13.07
CA GLY A 419 -6.25 -9.82 12.98
C GLY A 419 -7.62 -9.33 12.49
N ASN A 420 -8.65 -10.18 12.60
CA ASN A 420 -10.01 -9.89 12.15
C ASN A 420 -10.12 -9.64 10.63
N GLY A 421 -9.14 -10.12 9.85
CA GLY A 421 -9.18 -10.10 8.38
C GLY A 421 -10.17 -11.11 7.82
N ALA A 422 -10.79 -10.82 6.70
CA ALA A 422 -11.69 -11.76 6.04
C ALA A 422 -10.91 -12.94 5.45
N VAL A 423 -11.47 -14.15 5.57
CA VAL A 423 -10.93 -15.36 4.94
C VAL A 423 -11.46 -15.46 3.53
N ALA A 424 -10.57 -15.64 2.57
CA ALA A 424 -10.91 -15.79 1.17
C ALA A 424 -9.92 -16.72 0.45
N ASP A 425 -10.34 -17.25 -0.69
CA ASP A 425 -9.45 -18.00 -1.57
C ASP A 425 -8.32 -17.09 -2.10
N ALA A 426 -7.10 -17.56 -2.07
CA ALA A 426 -5.92 -16.76 -2.42
C ALA A 426 -5.80 -16.40 -3.91
N LEU A 427 -6.49 -17.12 -4.77
CA LEU A 427 -6.48 -16.91 -6.22
C LEU A 427 -7.64 -16.04 -6.68
N THR A 428 -8.85 -16.35 -6.19
CA THR A 428 -10.10 -15.71 -6.63
C THR A 428 -10.55 -14.55 -5.74
N TYR A 429 -9.99 -14.43 -4.52
CA TYR A 429 -10.42 -13.49 -3.48
C TYR A 429 -11.88 -13.64 -3.04
N GLN A 430 -12.51 -14.76 -3.43
CA GLN A 430 -13.87 -15.12 -3.06
C GLN A 430 -13.92 -15.64 -1.61
N THR A 431 -14.91 -15.21 -0.86
CA THR A 431 -15.17 -15.67 0.51
C THR A 431 -16.05 -16.91 0.53
N ALA A 432 -16.38 -17.41 1.73
CA ALA A 432 -17.40 -18.47 1.89
C ALA A 432 -18.81 -18.03 1.45
N GLU A 433 -19.08 -16.73 1.31
CA GLU A 433 -20.28 -16.20 0.68
C GLU A 433 -20.01 -16.01 -0.82
N PRO A 434 -20.70 -16.73 -1.74
CA PRO A 434 -20.29 -16.85 -3.13
C PRO A 434 -20.29 -15.56 -3.94
N ASP A 435 -21.08 -14.55 -3.55
CA ASP A 435 -21.18 -13.25 -4.21
C ASP A 435 -20.29 -12.18 -3.55
N ILE A 436 -19.54 -12.55 -2.49
CA ILE A 436 -18.66 -11.62 -1.75
C ILE A 436 -17.20 -11.94 -2.01
N PHE A 437 -16.49 -10.95 -2.52
CA PHE A 437 -15.04 -10.92 -2.74
C PHE A 437 -14.41 -9.86 -1.84
N VAL A 438 -13.17 -10.05 -1.45
CA VAL A 438 -12.45 -9.12 -0.56
C VAL A 438 -11.08 -8.79 -1.11
N GLY A 439 -10.53 -7.62 -0.78
CA GLY A 439 -9.16 -7.29 -1.15
C GLY A 439 -8.64 -6.03 -0.49
N GLY A 440 -7.35 -5.78 -0.66
CA GLY A 440 -6.63 -4.77 0.11
C GLY A 440 -6.48 -5.18 1.57
N ASP A 441 -6.41 -4.20 2.47
CA ASP A 441 -6.04 -4.43 3.86
C ASP A 441 -7.03 -5.31 4.65
N VAL A 442 -8.28 -5.40 4.24
CA VAL A 442 -9.27 -6.29 4.88
C VAL A 442 -8.95 -7.78 4.71
N TYR A 443 -8.12 -8.11 3.71
CA TYR A 443 -7.69 -9.47 3.42
C TYR A 443 -6.21 -9.69 3.77
N THR A 444 -5.34 -8.76 3.35
CA THR A 444 -3.88 -8.94 3.48
C THR A 444 -3.29 -8.31 4.74
N GLY A 445 -4.09 -7.61 5.55
CA GLY A 445 -3.62 -6.69 6.56
C GLY A 445 -3.07 -5.38 5.95
N PRO A 446 -2.72 -4.38 6.78
CA PRO A 446 -2.19 -3.09 6.31
C PRO A 446 -0.93 -3.26 5.47
N LYS A 447 -0.96 -2.72 4.24
CA LYS A 447 0.15 -2.73 3.28
C LYS A 447 0.23 -1.40 2.54
N PHE A 448 1.13 -1.31 1.55
CA PHE A 448 1.28 -0.13 0.73
C PHE A 448 0.17 0.01 -0.32
N ALA A 449 -0.03 1.23 -0.82
CA ALA A 449 -1.05 1.53 -1.83
C ALA A 449 -0.93 0.64 -3.08
N ILE A 450 0.29 0.33 -3.52
CA ILE A 450 0.53 -0.54 -4.67
C ILE A 450 0.08 -1.99 -4.44
N ASP A 451 0.15 -2.50 -3.22
CA ASP A 451 -0.37 -3.82 -2.85
C ASP A 451 -1.91 -3.83 -2.92
N ALA A 452 -2.55 -2.76 -2.44
CA ALA A 452 -4.00 -2.59 -2.51
C ALA A 452 -4.49 -2.46 -3.97
N ILE A 453 -3.75 -1.73 -4.81
CA ILE A 453 -4.02 -1.62 -6.26
C ILE A 453 -3.95 -2.99 -6.93
N ALA A 454 -2.92 -3.78 -6.62
CA ALA A 454 -2.76 -5.13 -7.15
C ALA A 454 -3.93 -6.04 -6.72
N ALA A 455 -4.34 -5.96 -5.45
CA ALA A 455 -5.49 -6.71 -4.94
C ALA A 455 -6.81 -6.29 -5.62
N GLY A 456 -7.00 -5.00 -5.89
CA GLY A 456 -8.17 -4.50 -6.61
C GLY A 456 -8.23 -5.00 -8.05
N LYS A 457 -7.09 -5.04 -8.74
CA LYS A 457 -6.99 -5.63 -10.08
C LYS A 457 -7.33 -7.11 -10.06
N GLN A 458 -6.77 -7.88 -9.12
CA GLN A 458 -7.03 -9.31 -9.00
C GLN A 458 -8.51 -9.58 -8.69
N GLY A 459 -9.12 -8.79 -7.82
CA GLY A 459 -10.55 -8.92 -7.50
C GLY A 459 -11.49 -8.58 -8.66
N ALA A 460 -11.01 -7.88 -9.70
CA ALA A 460 -11.77 -7.58 -10.93
C ALA A 460 -11.63 -8.65 -12.02
N ILE A 461 -10.75 -9.64 -11.86
CA ILE A 461 -10.49 -10.74 -12.79
C ILE A 461 -11.44 -11.89 -12.53
#